data_a900654deee9eb244c62dba3f6c2018f
#
_entry.id   a900654deee9eb244c62dba3f6c2018f
#
_cell.length_a   1.000
_cell.length_b   1.000
_cell.length_c   1.000
_cell.angle_alpha   90.00
_cell.angle_beta   90.00
_cell.angle_gamma   90.00
#
_symmetry.space_group_name_H-M   'P 1'
#
loop_
_entity.id
_entity.type
_entity.pdbx_description
1 polymer ?
#
loop_
_entity_poly.entity_id
_entity_poly.type
_entity_poly.pdbx_seq_one_letter_code
_entity_poly.pdbx_strand_id
1 'polypeptide(L)' 'MKKDIGTLIDELSITNIKIIFLIDKIRANEHTKEDAKKTEELNLYRSQLVNAINEFFNERQIIKI' A
#
# COMPACT_ATOMS: atom_id res chain seq x y z
N MET A 1 -4.46 -1.21 12.88
CA MET A 1 -3.31 -2.03 12.49
C MET A 1 -2.20 -1.85 13.52
N LYS A 2 -1.83 -2.95 14.18
CA LYS A 2 -0.85 -2.88 15.28
C LYS A 2 0.49 -3.46 14.83
N LYS A 3 1.16 -2.74 13.98
CA LYS A 3 2.48 -3.12 13.50
C LYS A 3 3.46 -2.01 13.79
N ASP A 4 4.74 -2.36 13.92
CA ASP A 4 5.75 -1.33 14.07
C ASP A 4 5.97 -0.59 12.75
N ILE A 5 6.62 0.56 12.83
CA ILE A 5 6.77 1.43 11.66
C ILE A 5 7.65 0.78 10.59
N GLY A 6 8.65 0.02 10.98
CA GLY A 6 9.50 -0.68 10.02
C GLY A 6 8.72 -1.71 9.22
N THR A 7 7.86 -2.47 9.88
CA THR A 7 6.99 -3.45 9.22
C THR A 7 6.00 -2.78 8.28
N LEU A 8 5.41 -1.66 8.70
CA LEU A 8 4.48 -0.90 7.86
C LEU A 8 5.14 -0.40 6.58
N ILE A 9 6.33 0.15 6.69
CA ILE A 9 7.08 0.65 5.54
C ILE A 9 7.46 -0.49 4.60
N ASP A 10 7.90 -1.61 5.15
CA ASP A 10 8.26 -2.78 4.36
C ASP A 10 7.04 -3.33 3.59
N GLU A 11 5.91 -3.46 4.26
CA GLU A 11 4.68 -3.92 3.62
C GLU A 11 4.20 -2.94 2.55
N LEU A 12 4.35 -1.64 2.78
CA LEU A 12 3.99 -0.64 1.78
C LEU A 12 4.85 -0.80 0.53
N SER A 13 6.14 -1.02 0.69
CA SER A 13 7.06 -1.24 -0.44
C SER A 13 6.67 -2.48 -1.24
N ILE A 14 6.38 -3.59 -0.56
CA ILE A 14 5.95 -4.83 -1.20
C ILE A 14 4.62 -4.63 -1.93
N THR A 15 3.68 -3.96 -1.30
CA THR A 15 2.36 -3.69 -1.88
C THR A 15 2.49 -2.85 -3.13
N ASN A 16 3.33 -1.82 -3.12
CA ASN A 16 3.58 -0.98 -4.29
C ASN A 16 4.15 -1.80 -5.46
N ILE A 17 5.07 -2.72 -5.19
CA ILE A 17 5.64 -3.58 -6.22
C ILE A 17 4.55 -4.45 -6.85
N LYS A 18 3.69 -5.05 -6.03
CA LYS A 18 2.58 -5.87 -6.52
C LYS A 18 1.61 -5.06 -7.40
N ILE A 19 1.31 -3.84 -6.99
CA ILE A 19 0.45 -2.95 -7.77
C ILE A 19 1.08 -2.63 -9.12
N ILE A 20 2.38 -2.33 -9.15
CA ILE A 20 3.09 -2.04 -10.39
C ILE A 20 3.00 -3.20 -11.37
N PHE A 21 3.22 -4.44 -10.90
CA PHE A 21 3.09 -5.61 -11.75
C PHE A 21 1.70 -5.74 -12.36
N LEU A 22 0.66 -5.48 -11.56
CA LEU A 22 -0.72 -5.56 -12.05
C LEU A 22 -1.04 -4.44 -13.02
N ILE A 23 -0.53 -3.24 -12.79
CA ILE A 23 -0.69 -2.12 -13.72
C ILE A 23 -0.03 -2.45 -15.06
N ASP A 24 1.16 -3.02 -15.03
CA ASP A 24 1.87 -3.42 -16.26
C ASP A 24 1.05 -4.44 -17.05
N LYS A 25 0.44 -5.43 -16.38
CA LYS A 25 -0.45 -6.39 -17.03
C LYS A 25 -1.66 -5.71 -17.66
N ILE A 26 -2.25 -4.75 -16.96
CA ILE A 26 -3.40 -3.99 -17.46
C ILE A 26 -3.00 -3.19 -18.71
N ARG A 27 -1.86 -2.52 -18.69
CA ARG A 27 -1.35 -1.76 -19.84
C ARG A 27 -1.04 -2.65 -21.03
N ALA A 28 -0.54 -3.86 -20.78
CA ALA A 28 -0.26 -4.83 -21.83
C ALA A 28 -1.50 -5.55 -22.30
N ASN A 29 -2.67 -5.26 -21.71
CA ASN A 29 -3.94 -5.88 -22.01
C ASN A 29 -3.92 -7.40 -21.79
N GLU A 30 -3.16 -7.83 -20.80
CA GLU A 30 -2.99 -9.23 -20.42
C GLU A 30 -3.68 -9.58 -19.11
N HIS A 31 -4.42 -8.62 -18.55
CA HIS A 31 -5.04 -8.81 -17.23
C HIS A 31 -6.36 -9.57 -17.33
N THR A 32 -6.73 -10.21 -16.23
CA THR A 32 -8.02 -10.88 -16.05
C THR A 32 -8.90 -10.03 -15.15
N LYS A 33 -10.17 -10.46 -14.99
CA LYS A 33 -11.06 -9.82 -14.01
C LYS A 33 -10.52 -9.93 -12.60
N GLU A 34 -9.87 -11.06 -12.29
CA GLU A 34 -9.25 -11.25 -10.98
C GLU A 34 -8.10 -10.29 -10.75
N ASP A 35 -7.32 -10.00 -11.78
CA ASP A 35 -6.22 -9.04 -11.68
C ASP A 35 -6.76 -7.65 -11.38
N ALA A 36 -7.84 -7.24 -12.03
CA ALA A 36 -8.46 -5.95 -11.77
C ALA A 36 -8.98 -5.86 -10.32
N LYS A 37 -9.65 -6.91 -9.85
CA LYS A 37 -10.14 -6.97 -8.48
C LYS A 37 -9.00 -6.94 -7.48
N LYS A 38 -7.94 -7.66 -7.75
CA LYS A 38 -6.77 -7.69 -6.88
C LYS A 38 -6.09 -6.33 -6.80
N THR A 39 -6.08 -5.59 -7.90
CA THR A 39 -5.56 -4.23 -7.92
C THR A 39 -6.35 -3.33 -6.98
N GLU A 40 -7.68 -3.42 -7.00
CA GLU A 40 -8.52 -2.66 -6.08
C GLU A 40 -8.25 -3.02 -4.62
N GLU A 41 -8.14 -4.31 -4.32
CA GLU A 41 -7.84 -4.77 -2.97
C GLU A 41 -6.48 -4.28 -2.48
N LEU A 42 -5.48 -4.33 -3.35
CA LEU A 42 -4.14 -3.86 -3.01
C LEU A 42 -4.10 -2.35 -2.80
N ASN A 43 -4.84 -1.60 -3.59
CA ASN A 43 -4.93 -0.15 -3.41
C ASN A 43 -5.61 0.21 -2.09
N LEU A 44 -6.65 -0.53 -1.71
CA LEU A 44 -7.28 -0.34 -0.41
C LEU A 44 -6.31 -0.65 0.73
N TYR A 45 -5.60 -1.76 0.63
CA TYR A 45 -4.60 -2.14 1.62
C TYR A 45 -3.48 -1.10 1.71
N ARG A 46 -3.03 -0.61 0.56
CA ARG A 46 -2.03 0.46 0.52
C ARG A 46 -2.49 1.70 1.28
N SER A 47 -3.75 2.09 1.08
CA SER A 47 -4.33 3.24 1.79
C SER A 47 -4.35 3.01 3.30
N GLN A 48 -4.66 1.80 3.74
CA GLN A 48 -4.64 1.45 5.15
C GLN A 48 -3.22 1.54 5.72
N LEU A 49 -2.23 1.10 4.98
CA LEU A 49 -0.82 1.19 5.39
C LEU A 49 -0.37 2.65 5.51
N VAL A 50 -0.72 3.47 4.53
CA VAL A 50 -0.37 4.89 4.55
C VAL A 50 -1.01 5.58 5.75
N ASN A 51 -2.29 5.28 6.02
CA ASN A 51 -2.98 5.85 7.16
C ASN A 51 -2.35 5.43 8.49
N ALA A 52 -1.96 4.14 8.59
CA ALA A 52 -1.32 3.63 9.80
C ALA A 52 0.04 4.31 10.03
N ILE A 53 0.80 4.54 8.97
CA ILE A 53 2.07 5.24 9.06
C ILE A 53 1.85 6.69 9.50
N ASN A 54 0.85 7.36 8.93
CA ASN A 54 0.53 8.73 9.31
C ASN A 54 0.10 8.84 10.76
N GLU A 55 -0.71 7.90 11.24
CA GLU A 55 -1.11 7.85 12.64
C GLU A 55 0.08 7.66 13.56
N PHE A 56 1.00 6.81 13.18
CA PHE A 56 2.21 6.60 13.95
C PHE A 56 2.97 7.91 14.19
N PHE A 57 3.15 8.71 13.16
CA PHE A 57 3.86 9.97 13.28
C PHE A 57 3.03 11.03 14.01
N ASN A 58 1.74 11.05 13.81
CA ASN A 58 0.85 11.98 14.50
C ASN A 58 0.81 11.73 16.01
N GLU A 59 0.73 10.47 16.40
CA GLU A 59 0.71 10.09 17.81
C GLU A 59 2.00 10.47 18.51
N ARG A 60 3.10 10.39 17.82
CA ARG A 60 4.39 10.72 18.39
C ARG A 60 4.63 12.21 18.52
N GLN A 61 3.86 13.02 17.82
CA GLN A 61 3.99 14.47 17.89
C GLN A 61 5.42 14.94 17.73
N ILE A 62 6.12 14.30 16.82
CA ILE A 62 7.56 14.35 16.89
C ILE A 62 8.09 15.73 16.69
N ILE A 63 7.59 16.46 15.76
CA ILE A 63 8.02 17.85 15.60
C ILE A 63 6.99 18.56 14.78
N LYS A 64 6.48 19.64 15.31
CA LYS A 64 5.74 20.59 14.50
C LYS A 64 6.62 21.79 14.30
N ILE A 65 7.08 21.88 13.15
CA ILE A 65 7.83 23.04 12.75
C ILE A 65 6.89 24.06 12.20
#